data_5bccce94e2ccf3ba751102a2b85b5ef4
#
_entry.id   5bccce94e2ccf3ba751102a2b85b5ef4
#
_cell.length_a   1.000
_cell.length_b   1.000
_cell.length_c   1.000
_cell.angle_alpha   90.00
_cell.angle_beta   90.00
_cell.angle_gamma   90.00
#
_symmetry.space_group_name_H-M   'P 1'
#
loop_
_entity.id
_entity.type
_entity.pdbx_description
1 polymer ?
#
loop_
_entity_poly.entity_id
_entity_poly.type
_entity_poly.pdbx_seq_one_letter_code
_entity_poly.pdbx_strand_id
1 'polypeptide(L)'
;MGEHLSGRLQRALLVLALMLGAALVAVSPLTAAERNSYTVTPLVSDQPGVAAQTDPNLVNAWGLTSGPTSPWWVSDNGTDKSTLYRGSDGAIQQLVVDVAGGPTGAVFNPTAGFVLPTGGKALFIFDSEDGKIRAWNGAQGTTAIVSKDRSGEDAIYKGLAIADTSAGPRLYAADFHNARVDVFDGNFGVVPGGFVDVSLPSGYAPFGIQTIGDRVFVTYARQDADAEDEVAGQSLGFVDVFSTAGDLLGRVAQHGQLNAPWGLALAPSTFGRFAGDLLVGNFGDGQINAYEELPNGQFEHRGELQSSDGRSISIDGLWALQFGKAGNNGPAGTLFFTAGPDEETHGLFGSITPG
;
A
#
# COMPACT_ATOMS: atom_id res chain seq x y z
N MET A 1 -35.64 -36.78 -95.38
CA MET A 1 -35.62 -35.35 -95.41
C MET A 1 -35.15 -34.88 -94.06
N GLY A 2 -33.97 -34.65 -93.97
CA GLY A 2 -33.13 -33.45 -93.87
C GLY A 2 -32.86 -33.30 -92.38
N GLU A 3 -31.84 -33.19 -92.02
CA GLU A 3 -30.53 -32.59 -92.06
C GLU A 3 -29.97 -32.43 -90.65
N HIS A 4 -28.84 -32.95 -90.47
CA HIS A 4 -27.64 -32.24 -90.01
C HIS A 4 -27.82 -31.16 -88.97
N LEU A 5 -27.09 -31.36 -87.87
CA LEU A 5 -26.03 -30.40 -87.55
C LEU A 5 -25.14 -30.83 -86.41
N SER A 6 -23.89 -30.90 -86.76
CA SER A 6 -22.75 -30.88 -85.93
C SER A 6 -22.72 -29.70 -84.93
N GLY A 7 -22.50 -29.90 -83.73
CA GLY A 7 -22.33 -28.82 -82.73
C GLY A 7 -21.13 -29.11 -81.82
N ARG A 8 -20.13 -28.41 -82.06
CA ARG A 8 -18.79 -28.40 -81.50
C ARG A 8 -18.82 -28.44 -79.97
N LEU A 9 -18.08 -29.43 -79.40
CA LEU A 9 -17.61 -29.36 -78.04
C LEU A 9 -16.81 -28.07 -77.83
N GLN A 10 -17.41 -27.14 -77.18
CA GLN A 10 -16.65 -26.09 -76.54
C GLN A 10 -16.33 -26.58 -75.10
N ARG A 11 -15.08 -26.95 -74.93
CA ARG A 11 -14.46 -27.16 -73.62
C ARG A 11 -14.44 -25.84 -72.89
N ALA A 12 -15.40 -25.63 -71.99
CA ALA A 12 -15.29 -24.61 -71.00
C ALA A 12 -14.28 -25.07 -69.95
N LEU A 13 -13.07 -24.55 -70.03
CA LEU A 13 -12.11 -24.61 -68.93
C LEU A 13 -12.67 -23.79 -67.79
N LEU A 14 -13.24 -24.46 -66.81
CA LEU A 14 -13.49 -23.88 -65.50
C LEU A 14 -12.14 -23.75 -64.81
N VAL A 15 -11.54 -22.56 -64.91
CA VAL A 15 -10.43 -22.15 -64.07
C VAL A 15 -10.99 -21.92 -62.67
N LEU A 16 -10.93 -22.96 -61.85
CA LEU A 16 -11.22 -22.86 -60.41
C LEU A 16 -10.05 -22.09 -59.78
N ALA A 17 -10.18 -20.75 -59.76
CA ALA A 17 -9.27 -19.93 -58.96
C ALA A 17 -9.55 -20.26 -57.49
N LEU A 18 -8.75 -21.16 -56.91
CA LEU A 18 -8.58 -21.30 -55.49
C LEU A 18 -8.00 -19.97 -54.98
N MET A 19 -8.89 -19.08 -54.56
CA MET A 19 -8.52 -17.99 -53.66
C MET A 19 -8.12 -18.67 -52.32
N LEU A 20 -6.86 -19.00 -52.13
CA LEU A 20 -6.29 -19.13 -50.81
C LEU A 20 -6.33 -17.75 -50.16
N GLY A 21 -7.44 -17.44 -49.52
CA GLY A 21 -7.48 -16.40 -48.53
C GLY A 21 -6.56 -16.80 -47.42
N ALA A 22 -5.31 -16.38 -47.48
CA ALA A 22 -4.44 -16.36 -46.32
C ALA A 22 -5.11 -15.40 -45.33
N ALA A 23 -5.93 -15.95 -44.42
CA ALA A 23 -6.27 -15.26 -43.19
C ALA A 23 -4.92 -15.04 -42.50
N LEU A 24 -4.36 -13.84 -42.63
CA LEU A 24 -3.37 -13.36 -41.69
C LEU A 24 -4.08 -13.34 -40.33
N VAL A 25 -4.00 -14.45 -39.61
CA VAL A 25 -4.14 -14.43 -38.18
C VAL A 25 -3.02 -13.50 -37.74
N ALA A 26 -3.37 -12.25 -37.44
CA ALA A 26 -2.50 -11.36 -36.71
C ALA A 26 -2.25 -12.08 -35.37
N VAL A 27 -1.17 -12.85 -35.33
CA VAL A 27 -0.59 -13.31 -34.09
C VAL A 27 -0.15 -12.00 -33.43
N SER A 28 -1.02 -11.46 -32.55
CA SER A 28 -0.56 -10.46 -31.60
C SER A 28 0.73 -11.03 -31.01
N PRO A 29 1.85 -10.30 -31.04
CA PRO A 29 3.02 -10.78 -30.33
C PRO A 29 2.51 -11.10 -28.92
N LEU A 30 2.63 -12.36 -28.49
CA LEU A 30 2.57 -12.67 -27.08
C LEU A 30 3.56 -11.68 -26.45
N THR A 31 3.05 -10.66 -25.78
CA THR A 31 3.88 -9.85 -24.91
C THR A 31 4.60 -10.85 -24.05
N ALA A 32 5.92 -10.88 -24.15
CA ALA A 32 6.73 -11.74 -23.30
C ALA A 32 6.20 -11.49 -21.89
N ALA A 33 5.73 -12.56 -21.21
CA ALA A 33 5.18 -12.43 -19.87
C ALA A 33 6.20 -11.61 -19.10
N GLU A 34 5.78 -10.44 -18.60
CA GLU A 34 6.69 -9.53 -17.91
C GLU A 34 7.40 -10.31 -16.82
N ARG A 35 8.72 -10.20 -16.78
CA ARG A 35 9.52 -10.96 -15.83
C ARG A 35 9.18 -10.49 -14.42
N ASN A 36 9.10 -11.43 -13.50
CA ASN A 36 9.08 -11.11 -12.07
C ASN A 36 10.50 -10.68 -11.67
N SER A 37 10.82 -9.43 -11.93
CA SER A 37 12.16 -8.87 -11.70
C SER A 37 12.01 -7.42 -11.26
N TYR A 38 12.49 -7.12 -10.06
CA TYR A 38 12.42 -5.80 -9.44
C TYR A 38 13.77 -5.43 -8.84
N THR A 39 14.05 -4.14 -8.79
CA THR A 39 15.27 -3.58 -8.20
C THR A 39 14.91 -2.77 -6.96
N VAL A 40 15.50 -3.12 -5.83
CA VAL A 40 15.42 -2.35 -4.58
C VAL A 40 16.56 -1.33 -4.54
N THR A 41 16.22 -0.07 -4.26
CA THR A 41 17.20 1.01 -4.13
C THR A 41 17.03 1.69 -2.77
N PRO A 42 17.97 1.53 -1.82
CA PRO A 42 18.04 2.30 -0.59
C PRO A 42 18.28 3.78 -0.90
N LEU A 43 17.42 4.66 -0.40
CA LEU A 43 17.50 6.10 -0.63
C LEU A 43 18.01 6.86 0.59
N VAL A 44 17.49 6.57 1.77
CA VAL A 44 17.89 7.18 3.05
C VAL A 44 17.98 6.09 4.13
N SER A 45 18.99 6.17 4.98
CA SER A 45 19.12 5.36 6.20
C SER A 45 19.70 6.22 7.33
N ASP A 46 19.48 5.85 8.58
CA ASP A 46 20.18 6.43 9.73
C ASP A 46 21.65 5.98 9.79
N GLN A 47 21.97 4.87 9.12
CA GLN A 47 23.31 4.27 9.11
C GLN A 47 24.14 4.79 7.92
N PRO A 48 25.36 5.33 8.16
CA PRO A 48 26.26 5.73 7.09
C PRO A 48 26.64 4.57 6.17
N GLY A 49 26.55 4.79 4.85
CA GLY A 49 26.98 3.81 3.83
C GLY A 49 25.95 2.74 3.48
N VAL A 50 24.77 2.72 4.10
CA VAL A 50 23.67 1.80 3.80
C VAL A 50 22.81 2.33 2.63
N ALA A 51 22.60 3.64 2.57
CA ALA A 51 21.81 4.30 1.54
C ALA A 51 22.56 5.49 0.92
N ALA A 52 21.95 6.11 -0.11
CA ALA A 52 22.52 7.29 -0.75
C ALA A 52 22.61 8.51 0.16
N GLN A 53 21.67 8.65 1.10
CA GLN A 53 21.60 9.72 2.08
C GLN A 53 21.63 9.12 3.50
N THR A 54 22.15 9.90 4.46
CA THR A 54 22.13 9.51 5.88
C THR A 54 21.38 10.55 6.69
N ASP A 55 20.33 10.12 7.40
CA ASP A 55 19.56 10.96 8.33
C ASP A 55 19.42 10.27 9.69
N PRO A 56 20.08 10.75 10.75
CA PRO A 56 20.02 10.12 12.07
C PRO A 56 18.63 10.21 12.74
N ASN A 57 17.68 10.95 12.16
CA ASN A 57 16.32 10.98 12.65
C ASN A 57 15.47 9.79 12.13
N LEU A 58 15.87 9.17 11.01
CA LEU A 58 15.15 8.06 10.40
C LEU A 58 15.41 6.76 11.16
N VAL A 59 14.82 6.57 12.33
CA VAL A 59 14.92 5.34 13.13
C VAL A 59 13.55 4.71 13.24
N ASN A 60 13.46 3.41 12.97
CA ASN A 60 12.22 2.63 12.90
C ASN A 60 11.16 3.36 12.06
N ALA A 61 11.42 3.41 10.76
CA ALA A 61 10.60 4.17 9.81
C ALA A 61 9.32 3.40 9.46
N TRP A 62 8.15 3.83 9.99
CA TRP A 62 6.87 3.17 9.82
C TRP A 62 6.02 3.80 8.70
N GLY A 63 5.16 4.76 9.06
CA GLY A 63 4.19 5.36 8.17
C GLY A 63 4.83 6.15 7.04
N LEU A 64 4.24 6.06 5.85
CA LEU A 64 4.69 6.76 4.64
C LEU A 64 3.52 7.42 3.96
N THR A 65 3.57 8.73 3.77
CA THR A 65 2.51 9.45 3.07
C THR A 65 3.04 10.64 2.28
N SER A 66 2.26 11.11 1.32
CA SER A 66 2.55 12.35 0.60
C SER A 66 1.28 13.03 0.10
N GLY A 67 1.28 14.34 0.04
CA GLY A 67 0.32 15.08 -0.78
C GLY A 67 0.62 14.87 -2.28
N PRO A 68 -0.24 15.39 -3.18
CA PRO A 68 -0.08 15.17 -4.62
C PRO A 68 1.29 15.55 -5.18
N THR A 69 1.90 16.62 -4.66
CA THR A 69 3.18 17.15 -5.13
C THR A 69 4.23 17.32 -4.03
N SER A 70 3.89 16.97 -2.77
CA SER A 70 4.82 17.09 -1.65
C SER A 70 5.93 16.03 -1.72
N PRO A 71 7.05 16.20 -1.01
CA PRO A 71 7.94 15.07 -0.70
C PRO A 71 7.21 14.01 0.11
N TRP A 72 7.84 12.88 0.33
CA TRP A 72 7.40 11.87 1.26
C TRP A 72 7.55 12.37 2.69
N TRP A 73 6.57 12.05 3.51
CA TRP A 73 6.55 12.20 4.96
C TRP A 73 6.64 10.81 5.57
N VAL A 74 7.60 10.62 6.45
CA VAL A 74 7.84 9.34 7.13
C VAL A 74 7.53 9.51 8.61
N SER A 75 6.87 8.55 9.22
CA SER A 75 6.76 8.45 10.68
C SER A 75 8.00 7.72 11.21
N ASP A 76 8.84 8.44 11.92
CA ASP A 76 10.07 7.90 12.53
C ASP A 76 9.76 7.54 13.97
N ASN A 77 9.29 6.30 14.19
CA ASN A 77 8.79 5.81 15.48
C ASN A 77 9.87 5.92 16.57
N GLY A 78 11.09 5.49 16.27
CA GLY A 78 12.19 5.45 17.22
C GLY A 78 12.77 6.83 17.63
N THR A 79 12.33 7.93 16.96
CA THR A 79 12.81 9.28 17.27
C THR A 79 11.70 10.28 17.57
N ASP A 80 10.43 9.84 17.61
CA ASP A 80 9.28 10.72 17.82
C ASP A 80 9.17 11.87 16.80
N LYS A 81 9.45 11.56 15.52
CA LYS A 81 9.52 12.56 14.45
C LYS A 81 8.73 12.17 13.21
N SER A 82 8.57 13.14 12.33
CA SER A 82 8.31 12.89 10.92
C SER A 82 9.33 13.67 10.09
N THR A 83 10.07 12.92 9.28
CA THR A 83 11.08 13.45 8.35
C THR A 83 10.54 13.47 6.93
N LEU A 84 11.19 14.24 6.06
CA LEU A 84 10.70 14.46 4.70
C LEU A 84 11.78 14.18 3.66
N TYR A 85 11.45 13.37 2.65
CA TYR A 85 12.40 12.98 1.60
C TYR A 85 11.83 13.14 0.21
N ARG A 86 12.67 13.62 -0.72
CA ARG A 86 12.33 13.62 -2.14
C ARG A 86 12.41 12.20 -2.71
N GLY A 87 11.36 11.76 -3.41
CA GLY A 87 11.28 10.39 -3.90
C GLY A 87 12.27 10.03 -5.01
N SER A 88 12.78 11.00 -5.79
CA SER A 88 13.68 10.70 -6.91
C SER A 88 15.10 10.30 -6.48
N ASP A 89 15.57 10.74 -5.32
CA ASP A 89 16.97 10.61 -4.88
C ASP A 89 17.16 10.59 -3.36
N GLY A 90 16.09 10.57 -2.59
CA GLY A 90 16.16 10.60 -1.13
C GLY A 90 16.58 11.93 -0.52
N ALA A 91 16.65 13.02 -1.31
CA ALA A 91 17.14 14.30 -0.78
C ALA A 91 16.34 14.75 0.43
N ILE A 92 17.05 14.88 1.54
CA ILE A 92 16.51 15.25 2.86
C ILE A 92 15.98 16.68 2.81
N GLN A 93 14.77 16.91 3.31
CA GLN A 93 14.19 18.25 3.43
C GLN A 93 14.52 18.85 4.80
N GLN A 94 14.54 20.17 4.88
CA GLN A 94 14.91 20.86 6.13
C GLN A 94 13.86 20.76 7.24
N LEU A 95 12.58 20.58 6.85
CA LEU A 95 11.50 20.46 7.82
C LEU A 95 11.57 19.07 8.49
N VAL A 96 11.62 19.09 9.81
CA VAL A 96 11.41 17.92 10.66
C VAL A 96 10.30 18.30 11.63
N VAL A 97 9.31 17.41 11.80
CA VAL A 97 8.16 17.65 12.68
C VAL A 97 8.23 16.70 13.86
N ASP A 98 8.17 17.23 15.08
CA ASP A 98 8.05 16.43 16.29
C ASP A 98 6.65 15.82 16.38
N VAL A 99 6.59 14.50 16.45
CA VAL A 99 5.38 13.68 16.56
C VAL A 99 5.58 12.70 17.70
N ALA A 100 5.35 13.15 18.92
CA ALA A 100 5.64 12.38 20.13
C ALA A 100 4.80 11.11 20.25
N GLY A 101 5.27 10.13 21.02
CA GLY A 101 4.53 8.95 21.46
C GLY A 101 4.64 7.75 20.53
N GLY A 102 5.75 7.61 19.79
CA GLY A 102 5.99 6.52 18.85
C GLY A 102 5.04 6.60 17.65
N PRO A 103 5.23 7.54 16.68
CA PRO A 103 4.34 7.65 15.53
C PRO A 103 4.44 6.42 14.64
N THR A 104 3.26 5.91 14.23
CA THR A 104 3.14 4.71 13.40
C THR A 104 2.54 5.07 12.03
N GLY A 105 1.24 5.08 11.85
CA GLY A 105 0.61 5.46 10.60
C GLY A 105 0.68 6.98 10.32
N ALA A 106 0.63 7.34 9.04
CA ALA A 106 0.58 8.72 8.60
C ALA A 106 -0.31 8.88 7.36
N VAL A 107 -1.10 9.95 7.31
CA VAL A 107 -1.91 10.28 6.13
C VAL A 107 -1.82 11.76 5.76
N PHE A 108 -1.82 12.04 4.46
CA PHE A 108 -2.13 13.35 3.93
C PHE A 108 -3.65 13.53 3.93
N ASN A 109 -4.13 14.68 4.38
CA ASN A 109 -5.56 15.01 4.40
C ASN A 109 -6.00 15.73 3.10
N PRO A 110 -6.62 15.06 2.14
CA PRO A 110 -7.18 15.69 0.95
C PRO A 110 -8.54 16.37 1.21
N THR A 111 -9.19 16.06 2.35
CA THR A 111 -10.57 16.46 2.65
C THR A 111 -10.66 17.91 3.13
N ALA A 112 -11.89 18.40 3.31
CA ALA A 112 -12.16 19.70 3.91
C ALA A 112 -12.24 19.65 5.45
N GLY A 113 -12.32 18.45 6.03
CA GLY A 113 -12.40 18.23 7.49
C GLY A 113 -11.06 18.32 8.21
N PHE A 114 -11.09 17.93 9.48
CA PHE A 114 -9.92 17.88 10.36
C PHE A 114 -9.30 19.25 10.59
N VAL A 115 -10.15 20.22 10.92
CA VAL A 115 -9.74 21.59 11.21
C VAL A 115 -9.09 21.66 12.59
N LEU A 116 -7.92 22.31 12.66
CA LEU A 116 -7.14 22.42 13.89
C LEU A 116 -7.59 23.64 14.72
N PRO A 117 -7.47 23.59 16.07
CA PRO A 117 -7.79 24.72 16.94
C PRO A 117 -6.99 25.99 16.61
N THR A 118 -5.80 25.87 16.06
CA THR A 118 -4.93 26.97 15.62
C THR A 118 -5.37 27.61 14.30
N GLY A 119 -6.42 27.08 13.68
CA GLY A 119 -6.95 27.51 12.38
C GLY A 119 -6.39 26.71 11.18
N GLY A 120 -7.22 26.58 10.16
CA GLY A 120 -6.94 25.80 8.97
C GLY A 120 -7.08 24.29 9.20
N LYS A 121 -7.16 23.55 8.10
CA LYS A 121 -7.23 22.08 8.17
C LYS A 121 -5.85 21.48 8.45
N ALA A 122 -5.81 20.33 9.10
CA ALA A 122 -4.62 19.50 9.12
C ALA A 122 -4.20 19.15 7.69
N LEU A 123 -2.92 19.21 7.38
CA LEU A 123 -2.36 18.72 6.12
C LEU A 123 -1.88 17.27 6.26
N PHE A 124 -1.26 16.96 7.39
CA PHE A 124 -0.81 15.61 7.74
C PHE A 124 -1.34 15.23 9.11
N ILE A 125 -1.74 13.96 9.23
CA ILE A 125 -2.30 13.40 10.46
C ILE A 125 -1.53 12.11 10.74
N PHE A 126 -1.19 11.90 12.00
CA PHE A 126 -0.42 10.78 12.49
C PHE A 126 -1.18 10.10 13.62
N ASP A 127 -1.08 8.80 13.72
CA ASP A 127 -1.39 8.07 14.93
C ASP A 127 -0.09 7.60 15.62
N SER A 128 -0.20 7.13 16.83
CA SER A 128 0.94 6.75 17.65
C SER A 128 0.57 5.71 18.69
N GLU A 129 1.59 4.99 19.17
CA GLU A 129 1.44 3.91 20.13
C GLU A 129 0.95 4.38 21.51
N ASP A 130 1.12 5.66 21.84
CA ASP A 130 0.56 6.26 23.05
C ASP A 130 -0.97 6.52 22.99
N GLY A 131 -1.65 5.95 21.98
CA GLY A 131 -3.10 6.03 21.81
C GLY A 131 -3.63 7.40 21.37
N LYS A 132 -2.80 8.21 20.69
CA LYS A 132 -3.19 9.56 20.28
C LYS A 132 -3.14 9.74 18.77
N ILE A 133 -4.06 10.58 18.29
CA ILE A 133 -4.03 11.15 16.95
C ILE A 133 -3.44 12.55 17.04
N ARG A 134 -2.37 12.78 16.27
CA ARG A 134 -1.72 14.09 16.15
C ARG A 134 -1.88 14.63 14.75
N ALA A 135 -2.00 15.94 14.63
CA ALA A 135 -2.23 16.56 13.35
C ALA A 135 -1.36 17.82 13.18
N TRP A 136 -0.99 18.08 11.95
CA TRP A 136 -0.08 19.16 11.60
C TRP A 136 -0.55 19.93 10.36
N ASN A 137 -0.31 21.24 10.38
CA ASN A 137 -0.20 22.11 9.21
C ASN A 137 0.89 23.16 9.45
N GLY A 138 1.24 23.96 8.45
CA GLY A 138 2.35 24.90 8.55
C GLY A 138 2.25 25.94 9.68
N ALA A 139 1.07 26.17 10.26
CA ALA A 139 0.90 27.09 11.38
C ALA A 139 1.42 26.52 12.72
N GLN A 140 1.62 25.19 12.83
CA GLN A 140 2.21 24.54 13.99
C GLN A 140 3.75 24.59 14.02
N GLY A 141 4.41 25.14 12.97
CA GLY A 141 5.88 25.13 12.88
C GLY A 141 6.43 23.69 12.80
N THR A 142 7.13 23.26 13.82
CA THR A 142 7.80 21.94 13.85
C THR A 142 7.17 20.94 14.81
N THR A 143 5.94 21.14 15.29
CA THR A 143 5.32 20.22 16.26
C THR A 143 3.90 19.86 15.84
N ALA A 144 3.60 18.57 15.69
CA ALA A 144 2.25 18.07 15.52
C ALA A 144 1.49 18.13 16.86
N ILE A 145 0.24 18.60 16.82
CA ILE A 145 -0.58 18.77 18.03
C ILE A 145 -1.55 17.62 18.24
N VAL A 146 -1.79 17.22 19.48
CA VAL A 146 -2.79 16.23 19.82
C VAL A 146 -4.19 16.74 19.43
N SER A 147 -4.84 16.01 18.53
CA SER A 147 -6.19 16.32 18.04
C SER A 147 -7.23 15.35 18.61
N LYS A 148 -6.80 14.16 19.02
CA LYS A 148 -7.60 13.19 19.75
C LYS A 148 -6.71 12.37 20.69
N ASP A 149 -7.21 12.11 21.88
CA ASP A 149 -6.57 11.28 22.89
C ASP A 149 -7.49 10.12 23.26
N ARG A 150 -7.00 8.89 23.11
CA ARG A 150 -7.66 7.63 23.47
C ARG A 150 -6.80 6.78 24.40
N SER A 151 -5.75 7.36 24.97
CA SER A 151 -4.88 6.65 25.91
C SER A 151 -5.62 6.20 27.18
N GLY A 152 -6.70 6.86 27.52
CA GLY A 152 -7.57 6.45 28.62
C GLY A 152 -8.41 5.19 28.37
N GLU A 153 -8.47 4.71 27.15
CA GLU A 153 -9.05 3.43 26.73
C GLU A 153 -8.00 2.41 26.32
N ASP A 154 -6.76 2.63 26.75
CA ASP A 154 -5.59 1.77 26.47
C ASP A 154 -5.36 1.53 24.96
N ALA A 155 -5.71 2.51 24.11
CA ALA A 155 -5.51 2.38 22.67
C ALA A 155 -4.01 2.39 22.33
N ILE A 156 -3.59 1.46 21.46
CA ILE A 156 -2.27 1.43 20.84
C ILE A 156 -2.47 1.40 19.33
N TYR A 157 -2.19 2.52 18.66
CA TYR A 157 -2.41 2.62 17.22
C TYR A 157 -1.19 2.16 16.43
N LYS A 158 -1.42 1.28 15.45
CA LYS A 158 -0.36 0.73 14.60
C LYS A 158 -0.50 1.12 13.12
N GLY A 159 -1.58 1.79 12.70
CA GLY A 159 -1.78 2.19 11.31
C GLY A 159 -2.95 3.12 11.10
N LEU A 160 -2.87 4.01 10.10
CA LEU A 160 -3.80 5.09 9.86
C LEU A 160 -4.23 5.17 8.39
N ALA A 161 -5.53 5.32 8.16
CA ALA A 161 -6.08 5.57 6.83
C ALA A 161 -7.11 6.72 6.86
N ILE A 162 -7.36 7.35 5.71
CA ILE A 162 -8.31 8.45 5.58
C ILE A 162 -9.15 8.28 4.32
N ALA A 163 -10.43 8.63 4.40
CA ALA A 163 -11.31 8.70 3.24
C ALA A 163 -12.22 9.93 3.31
N ASP A 164 -12.61 10.43 2.13
CA ASP A 164 -13.73 11.36 2.00
C ASP A 164 -14.95 10.55 1.55
N THR A 165 -15.94 10.41 2.43
CA THR A 165 -17.10 9.52 2.23
C THR A 165 -18.37 10.33 1.99
N SER A 166 -19.42 9.68 1.53
CA SER A 166 -20.75 10.30 1.40
C SER A 166 -21.32 10.83 2.74
N ALA A 167 -20.83 10.29 3.87
CA ALA A 167 -21.17 10.75 5.22
C ALA A 167 -20.15 11.78 5.78
N GLY A 168 -19.28 12.32 4.92
CA GLY A 168 -18.19 13.25 5.23
C GLY A 168 -16.86 12.54 5.50
N PRO A 169 -15.81 13.33 5.81
CA PRO A 169 -14.46 12.81 6.05
C PRO A 169 -14.43 11.79 7.18
N ARG A 170 -13.63 10.74 7.01
CA ARG A 170 -13.36 9.69 7.99
C ARG A 170 -11.89 9.43 8.12
N LEU A 171 -11.45 9.23 9.35
CA LEU A 171 -10.12 8.74 9.69
C LEU A 171 -10.30 7.38 10.37
N TYR A 172 -9.46 6.42 10.02
CA TYR A 172 -9.50 5.04 10.52
C TYR A 172 -8.16 4.73 11.15
N ALA A 173 -8.14 4.38 12.44
CA ALA A 173 -6.92 4.03 13.16
C ALA A 173 -7.00 2.57 13.63
N ALA A 174 -5.98 1.79 13.32
CA ALA A 174 -5.87 0.40 13.75
C ALA A 174 -5.48 0.35 15.22
N ASP A 175 -6.47 0.22 16.12
CA ASP A 175 -6.28 0.05 17.56
C ASP A 175 -5.92 -1.41 17.84
N PHE A 176 -4.63 -1.67 17.84
CA PHE A 176 -4.08 -3.01 17.94
C PHE A 176 -4.38 -3.64 19.31
N HIS A 177 -4.19 -2.87 20.40
CA HIS A 177 -4.45 -3.37 21.76
C HIS A 177 -5.90 -3.84 21.95
N ASN A 178 -6.85 -3.03 21.49
CA ASN A 178 -8.27 -3.32 21.65
C ASN A 178 -8.85 -4.19 20.52
N ALA A 179 -8.03 -4.65 19.57
CA ALA A 179 -8.42 -5.46 18.43
C ALA A 179 -9.59 -4.88 17.63
N ARG A 180 -9.56 -3.58 17.34
CA ARG A 180 -10.62 -2.87 16.60
C ARG A 180 -10.04 -1.77 15.71
N VAL A 181 -10.83 -1.29 14.77
CA VAL A 181 -10.56 -0.04 14.06
C VAL A 181 -11.35 1.08 14.72
N ASP A 182 -10.66 2.07 15.28
CA ASP A 182 -11.30 3.31 15.74
C ASP A 182 -11.57 4.22 14.54
N VAL A 183 -12.80 4.72 14.46
CA VAL A 183 -13.23 5.61 13.37
C VAL A 183 -13.50 7.00 13.92
N PHE A 184 -12.99 8.04 13.21
CA PHE A 184 -13.22 9.43 13.58
C PHE A 184 -13.86 10.20 12.43
N ASP A 185 -14.75 11.12 12.76
CA ASP A 185 -15.33 12.07 11.81
C ASP A 185 -14.37 13.24 11.52
N GLY A 186 -14.75 14.11 10.57
CA GLY A 186 -13.95 15.26 10.16
C GLY A 186 -13.67 16.31 11.26
N ASN A 187 -14.17 16.10 12.48
CA ASN A 187 -13.92 16.93 13.68
C ASN A 187 -13.15 16.13 14.76
N PHE A 188 -12.56 14.99 14.42
CA PHE A 188 -11.94 14.04 15.35
C PHE A 188 -12.90 13.46 16.39
N GLY A 189 -14.22 13.51 16.13
CA GLY A 189 -15.25 12.88 16.93
C GLY A 189 -15.28 11.37 16.66
N VAL A 190 -15.38 10.54 17.71
CA VAL A 190 -15.47 9.08 17.57
C VAL A 190 -16.80 8.69 16.90
N VAL A 191 -16.71 7.85 15.87
CA VAL A 191 -17.85 7.24 15.19
C VAL A 191 -17.89 5.76 15.57
N PRO A 192 -18.89 5.29 16.29
CA PRO A 192 -18.94 3.90 16.75
C PRO A 192 -19.30 2.92 15.63
N GLY A 193 -18.76 1.69 15.73
CA GLY A 193 -19.13 0.54 14.90
C GLY A 193 -18.31 0.41 13.61
N GLY A 194 -18.57 -0.67 12.86
CA GLY A 194 -17.91 -1.02 11.62
C GLY A 194 -16.62 -1.83 11.80
N PHE A 195 -16.05 -2.28 10.69
CA PHE A 195 -14.78 -3.00 10.61
C PHE A 195 -14.74 -4.31 11.43
N VAL A 196 -15.83 -5.05 11.43
CA VAL A 196 -15.94 -6.31 12.16
C VAL A 196 -15.93 -7.48 11.19
N ASP A 197 -14.98 -8.41 11.37
CA ASP A 197 -15.04 -9.75 10.80
C ASP A 197 -15.19 -10.79 11.91
N VAL A 198 -16.39 -11.37 12.02
CA VAL A 198 -16.71 -12.40 13.02
C VAL A 198 -15.98 -13.74 12.78
N SER A 199 -15.36 -13.92 11.62
CA SER A 199 -14.59 -15.11 11.28
C SER A 199 -13.12 -15.00 11.67
N LEU A 200 -12.65 -13.80 12.07
CA LEU A 200 -11.28 -13.60 12.52
C LEU A 200 -11.05 -14.32 13.85
N PRO A 201 -10.00 -15.17 13.97
CA PRO A 201 -9.70 -15.83 15.21
C PRO A 201 -9.33 -14.83 16.33
N SER A 202 -9.62 -15.17 17.58
CA SER A 202 -9.16 -14.39 18.72
C SER A 202 -7.62 -14.31 18.78
N GLY A 203 -7.09 -13.18 19.25
CA GLY A 203 -5.65 -12.93 19.35
C GLY A 203 -5.04 -12.41 18.02
N TYR A 204 -5.89 -11.97 17.08
CA TYR A 204 -5.50 -11.15 15.93
C TYR A 204 -6.13 -9.77 16.03
N ALA A 205 -5.38 -8.75 15.68
CA ALA A 205 -5.80 -7.37 15.74
C ALA A 205 -5.49 -6.61 14.44
N PRO A 206 -6.25 -5.54 14.11
CA PRO A 206 -5.93 -4.65 13.01
C PRO A 206 -4.52 -4.09 13.19
N PHE A 207 -3.69 -4.18 12.14
CA PHE A 207 -2.30 -3.81 12.19
C PHE A 207 -1.98 -2.70 11.16
N GLY A 208 -1.93 -3.01 9.88
CA GLY A 208 -1.89 -2.01 8.82
C GLY A 208 -3.29 -1.71 8.27
N ILE A 209 -3.50 -0.50 7.78
CA ILE A 209 -4.79 -0.07 7.21
C ILE A 209 -4.55 0.93 6.07
N GLN A 210 -5.24 0.76 4.96
CA GLN A 210 -5.06 1.62 3.78
C GLN A 210 -6.39 1.82 3.03
N THR A 211 -6.70 3.07 2.72
CA THR A 211 -7.79 3.39 1.78
C THR A 211 -7.27 3.30 0.34
N ILE A 212 -7.89 2.45 -0.47
CA ILE A 212 -7.58 2.27 -1.90
C ILE A 212 -8.89 2.42 -2.69
N GLY A 213 -9.00 3.48 -3.47
CA GLY A 213 -10.25 3.84 -4.12
C GLY A 213 -11.34 4.18 -3.11
N ASP A 214 -12.46 3.45 -3.16
CA ASP A 214 -13.62 3.59 -2.28
C ASP A 214 -13.71 2.49 -1.21
N ARG A 215 -12.62 1.74 -1.02
CA ARG A 215 -12.53 0.62 -0.08
C ARG A 215 -11.41 0.85 0.93
N VAL A 216 -11.55 0.22 2.09
CA VAL A 216 -10.54 0.21 3.16
C VAL A 216 -10.04 -1.22 3.32
N PHE A 217 -8.74 -1.41 3.13
CA PHE A 217 -8.06 -2.68 3.35
C PHE A 217 -7.43 -2.66 4.73
N VAL A 218 -7.62 -3.75 5.49
CA VAL A 218 -7.11 -3.91 6.84
C VAL A 218 -6.30 -5.19 6.91
N THR A 219 -5.06 -5.09 7.34
CA THR A 219 -4.26 -6.26 7.69
C THR A 219 -4.39 -6.57 9.16
N TYR A 220 -4.20 -7.83 9.52
CA TYR A 220 -4.25 -8.27 10.91
C TYR A 220 -3.00 -9.08 11.22
N ALA A 221 -2.37 -8.76 12.34
CA ALA A 221 -1.28 -9.53 12.92
C ALA A 221 -1.71 -10.20 14.22
N ARG A 222 -0.98 -11.24 14.59
CA ARG A 222 -1.19 -11.91 15.86
C ARG A 222 -0.62 -11.05 16.98
N GLN A 223 -1.43 -10.81 18.02
CA GLN A 223 -0.99 -10.10 19.21
C GLN A 223 -0.07 -10.96 20.07
N ASP A 224 0.89 -10.32 20.74
CA ASP A 224 1.64 -10.89 21.84
C ASP A 224 0.76 -11.06 23.11
N ALA A 225 1.35 -11.42 24.24
CA ALA A 225 0.61 -11.69 25.47
C ALA A 225 0.02 -10.44 26.12
N ASP A 226 0.65 -9.29 25.91
CA ASP A 226 0.25 -8.00 26.47
C ASP A 226 -0.64 -7.21 25.49
N ALA A 227 -0.83 -7.75 24.28
CA ALA A 227 -1.57 -7.13 23.18
C ALA A 227 -0.99 -5.77 22.75
N GLU A 228 0.32 -5.61 22.85
CA GLU A 228 1.03 -4.40 22.49
C GLU A 228 1.74 -4.54 21.15
N ASP A 229 2.40 -5.69 20.89
CA ASP A 229 3.18 -5.93 19.71
C ASP A 229 2.72 -7.17 18.92
N GLU A 230 3.13 -7.24 17.67
CA GLU A 230 2.83 -8.35 16.77
C GLU A 230 3.79 -9.52 16.97
N VAL A 231 3.26 -10.71 16.84
CA VAL A 231 4.04 -11.94 16.77
C VAL A 231 4.28 -12.32 15.32
N ALA A 232 5.51 -12.16 14.85
CA ALA A 232 5.93 -12.60 13.54
C ALA A 232 5.96 -14.14 13.44
N GLY A 233 5.58 -14.68 12.30
CA GLY A 233 5.63 -16.11 12.02
C GLY A 233 4.92 -16.45 10.70
N GLN A 234 5.40 -17.49 10.03
CA GLN A 234 4.79 -17.94 8.79
C GLN A 234 3.32 -18.30 9.00
N SER A 235 2.45 -17.89 8.09
CA SER A 235 1.01 -18.08 8.14
C SER A 235 0.29 -17.32 9.26
N LEU A 236 0.97 -16.39 9.94
CA LEU A 236 0.37 -15.52 10.94
C LEU A 236 -0.03 -14.17 10.32
N GLY A 237 -1.23 -14.14 9.77
CA GLY A 237 -1.79 -12.91 9.21
C GLY A 237 -3.11 -13.13 8.47
N PHE A 238 -3.85 -12.02 8.34
CA PHE A 238 -5.09 -11.92 7.57
C PHE A 238 -5.12 -10.56 6.87
N VAL A 239 -5.86 -10.47 5.79
CA VAL A 239 -6.16 -9.21 5.10
C VAL A 239 -7.63 -9.22 4.70
N ASP A 240 -8.37 -8.21 5.12
CA ASP A 240 -9.77 -7.99 4.76
C ASP A 240 -9.95 -6.70 3.95
N VAL A 241 -11.03 -6.66 3.20
CA VAL A 241 -11.50 -5.47 2.51
C VAL A 241 -12.88 -5.08 3.01
N PHE A 242 -13.04 -3.79 3.33
CA PHE A 242 -14.27 -3.17 3.83
C PHE A 242 -14.74 -2.03 2.94
N SER A 243 -16.02 -1.70 3.03
CA SER A 243 -16.50 -0.41 2.56
C SER A 243 -15.95 0.72 3.45
N THR A 244 -16.00 1.97 2.97
CA THR A 244 -15.66 3.14 3.81
C THR A 244 -16.63 3.37 4.99
N ALA A 245 -17.76 2.67 5.01
CA ALA A 245 -18.69 2.63 6.15
C ALA A 245 -18.33 1.55 7.18
N GLY A 246 -17.35 0.67 6.87
CA GLY A 246 -16.91 -0.41 7.74
C GLY A 246 -17.66 -1.72 7.55
N ASP A 247 -18.44 -1.88 6.45
CA ASP A 247 -19.06 -3.15 6.11
C ASP A 247 -18.02 -4.10 5.48
N LEU A 248 -17.91 -5.33 5.97
CA LEU A 248 -17.01 -6.34 5.40
C LEU A 248 -17.46 -6.70 3.99
N LEU A 249 -16.59 -6.50 3.00
CA LEU A 249 -16.82 -6.86 1.60
C LEU A 249 -16.23 -8.24 1.26
N GLY A 250 -15.14 -8.64 1.93
CA GLY A 250 -14.55 -9.95 1.74
C GLY A 250 -13.17 -10.12 2.39
N ARG A 251 -12.68 -11.35 2.38
CA ARG A 251 -11.31 -11.72 2.75
C ARG A 251 -10.42 -11.66 1.52
N VAL A 252 -9.33 -10.90 1.61
CA VAL A 252 -8.28 -10.85 0.57
C VAL A 252 -7.35 -12.04 0.70
N ALA A 253 -6.81 -12.26 1.90
CA ALA A 253 -5.86 -13.31 2.18
C ALA A 253 -5.92 -13.75 3.64
N GLN A 254 -5.53 -14.99 3.89
CA GLN A 254 -5.40 -15.53 5.24
C GLN A 254 -4.30 -16.61 5.27
N HIS A 255 -3.50 -16.62 6.32
CA HIS A 255 -2.43 -17.60 6.50
C HIS A 255 -1.44 -17.63 5.32
N GLY A 256 -0.95 -18.83 4.93
CA GLY A 256 -0.13 -19.02 3.74
C GLY A 256 1.15 -18.21 3.75
N GLN A 257 1.22 -17.20 2.89
CA GLN A 257 2.38 -16.33 2.72
C GLN A 257 2.38 -15.10 3.66
N LEU A 258 1.34 -14.93 4.47
CA LEU A 258 1.25 -13.80 5.38
C LEU A 258 2.08 -14.04 6.64
N ASN A 259 2.81 -13.00 7.05
CA ASN A 259 3.69 -12.99 8.22
C ASN A 259 3.70 -11.58 8.83
N ALA A 260 2.80 -11.31 9.78
CA ALA A 260 2.56 -9.98 10.32
C ALA A 260 2.43 -8.92 9.19
N PRO A 261 1.43 -9.02 8.29
CA PRO A 261 1.30 -8.11 7.16
C PRO A 261 0.94 -6.69 7.61
N TRP A 262 1.63 -5.66 7.05
CA TRP A 262 1.34 -4.26 7.36
C TRP A 262 1.14 -3.40 6.11
N GLY A 263 2.13 -3.35 5.21
CA GLY A 263 2.13 -2.48 4.03
C GLY A 263 1.10 -2.91 2.98
N LEU A 264 0.35 -1.95 2.43
CA LEU A 264 -0.66 -2.19 1.40
C LEU A 264 -0.53 -1.18 0.27
N ALA A 265 -0.49 -1.63 -0.99
CA ALA A 265 -0.49 -0.74 -2.15
C ALA A 265 -1.14 -1.41 -3.36
N LEU A 266 -1.93 -0.67 -4.15
CA LEU A 266 -2.43 -1.15 -5.44
C LEU A 266 -1.42 -0.81 -6.53
N ALA A 267 -0.91 -1.81 -7.22
CA ALA A 267 0.08 -1.64 -8.26
C ALA A 267 -0.50 -0.94 -9.50
N PRO A 268 0.13 0.12 -10.01
CA PRO A 268 -0.32 0.77 -11.25
C PRO A 268 -0.03 -0.14 -12.47
N SER A 269 -0.69 0.15 -13.59
CA SER A 269 -0.53 -0.61 -14.85
C SER A 269 0.91 -0.65 -15.40
N THR A 270 1.81 0.16 -14.85
CA THR A 270 3.23 0.25 -15.23
C THR A 270 4.15 -0.54 -14.30
N PHE A 271 3.62 -1.27 -13.33
CA PHE A 271 4.42 -2.00 -12.33
C PHE A 271 4.76 -3.44 -12.75
N GLY A 272 5.04 -3.67 -14.02
CA GLY A 272 5.53 -4.95 -14.53
C GLY A 272 4.54 -6.11 -14.31
N ARG A 273 5.07 -7.28 -13.93
CA ARG A 273 4.30 -8.51 -13.79
C ARG A 273 3.04 -8.41 -12.91
N PHE A 274 3.10 -7.62 -11.87
CA PHE A 274 2.01 -7.49 -10.89
C PHE A 274 1.18 -6.21 -11.08
N ALA A 275 1.17 -5.66 -12.30
CA ALA A 275 0.34 -4.53 -12.65
C ALA A 275 -1.14 -4.80 -12.37
N GLY A 276 -1.78 -3.95 -11.57
CA GLY A 276 -3.18 -4.07 -11.16
C GLY A 276 -3.43 -4.91 -9.91
N ASP A 277 -2.41 -5.61 -9.39
CA ASP A 277 -2.53 -6.44 -8.20
C ASP A 277 -2.44 -5.61 -6.92
N LEU A 278 -3.07 -6.08 -5.86
CA LEU A 278 -2.86 -5.58 -4.51
C LEU A 278 -1.55 -6.16 -3.97
N LEU A 279 -0.62 -5.28 -3.59
CA LEU A 279 0.62 -5.65 -2.93
C LEU A 279 0.42 -5.63 -1.41
N VAL A 280 0.87 -6.69 -0.75
CA VAL A 280 0.83 -6.86 0.72
C VAL A 280 2.25 -7.12 1.20
N GLY A 281 2.80 -6.20 1.98
CA GLY A 281 4.12 -6.30 2.60
C GLY A 281 4.01 -6.92 3.99
N ASN A 282 4.84 -7.91 4.24
CA ASN A 282 4.99 -8.56 5.55
C ASN A 282 6.08 -7.86 6.36
N PHE A 283 5.77 -7.43 7.57
CA PHE A 283 6.79 -7.01 8.53
C PHE A 283 7.69 -8.18 8.92
N GLY A 284 7.09 -9.35 9.21
CA GLY A 284 7.79 -10.46 9.84
C GLY A 284 8.86 -11.17 8.98
N ASP A 285 8.83 -11.04 7.64
CA ASP A 285 9.84 -11.63 6.75
C ASP A 285 10.30 -10.69 5.64
N GLY A 286 9.75 -9.48 5.59
CA GLY A 286 10.11 -8.45 4.62
C GLY A 286 9.68 -8.75 3.18
N GLN A 287 8.88 -9.77 2.94
CA GLN A 287 8.43 -10.14 1.60
C GLN A 287 7.20 -9.31 1.19
N ILE A 288 7.07 -9.09 -0.13
CA ILE A 288 5.93 -8.38 -0.71
C ILE A 288 5.18 -9.34 -1.62
N ASN A 289 3.96 -9.68 -1.22
CA ASN A 289 3.08 -10.60 -1.92
C ASN A 289 2.09 -9.85 -2.80
N ALA A 290 1.78 -10.38 -3.99
CA ALA A 290 0.83 -9.83 -4.93
C ALA A 290 -0.46 -10.66 -4.98
N TYR A 291 -1.61 -9.98 -4.96
CA TYR A 291 -2.94 -10.60 -5.02
C TYR A 291 -3.76 -9.95 -6.13
N GLU A 292 -4.17 -10.75 -7.12
CA GLU A 292 -5.09 -10.33 -8.19
C GLU A 292 -6.52 -10.33 -7.68
N GLU A 293 -7.26 -9.25 -7.92
CA GLU A 293 -8.70 -9.23 -7.71
C GLU A 293 -9.42 -9.80 -8.93
N LEU A 294 -10.12 -10.89 -8.74
CA LEU A 294 -10.89 -11.57 -9.78
C LEU A 294 -12.24 -10.85 -10.03
N PRO A 295 -12.87 -11.05 -11.20
CA PRO A 295 -14.14 -10.41 -11.53
C PRO A 295 -15.30 -10.70 -10.56
N ASN A 296 -15.19 -11.75 -9.75
CA ASN A 296 -16.17 -12.10 -8.71
C ASN A 296 -15.89 -11.44 -7.34
N GLY A 297 -14.84 -10.58 -7.26
CA GLY A 297 -14.42 -9.89 -6.04
C GLY A 297 -13.57 -10.75 -5.08
N GLN A 298 -13.22 -11.97 -5.45
CA GLN A 298 -12.26 -12.78 -4.73
C GLN A 298 -10.83 -12.40 -5.10
N PHE A 299 -9.88 -12.69 -4.23
CA PHE A 299 -8.46 -12.44 -4.46
C PHE A 299 -7.69 -13.75 -4.61
N GLU A 300 -6.73 -13.78 -5.54
CA GLU A 300 -5.84 -14.90 -5.79
C GLU A 300 -4.38 -14.49 -5.63
N HIS A 301 -3.60 -15.27 -4.88
CA HIS A 301 -2.16 -15.03 -4.71
C HIS A 301 -1.42 -15.31 -6.03
N ARG A 302 -0.66 -14.32 -6.52
CA ARG A 302 0.07 -14.36 -7.80
C ARG A 302 1.56 -14.63 -7.63
N GLY A 303 2.07 -14.53 -6.41
CA GLY A 303 3.48 -14.69 -6.05
C GLY A 303 4.02 -13.50 -5.28
N GLU A 304 5.29 -13.55 -4.96
CA GLU A 304 6.05 -12.48 -4.33
C GLU A 304 6.92 -11.71 -5.33
N LEU A 305 7.29 -10.48 -5.01
CA LEU A 305 8.26 -9.70 -5.78
C LEU A 305 9.63 -10.36 -5.72
N GLN A 306 10.29 -10.50 -6.86
CA GLN A 306 11.61 -11.13 -6.97
C GLN A 306 12.64 -10.16 -7.55
N SER A 307 13.88 -10.31 -7.14
CA SER A 307 15.04 -9.68 -7.76
C SER A 307 15.39 -10.34 -9.10
N SER A 308 16.30 -9.74 -9.86
CA SER A 308 16.67 -10.22 -11.20
C SER A 308 17.30 -11.62 -11.22
N ASP A 309 17.79 -12.11 -10.08
CA ASP A 309 18.33 -13.47 -9.90
C ASP A 309 17.23 -14.50 -9.51
N GLY A 310 15.96 -14.08 -9.43
CA GLY A 310 14.81 -14.92 -9.13
C GLY A 310 14.60 -15.22 -7.66
N ARG A 311 15.32 -14.55 -6.76
CA ARG A 311 15.09 -14.65 -5.32
C ARG A 311 13.99 -13.69 -4.90
N SER A 312 13.19 -14.10 -3.92
CA SER A 312 12.23 -13.20 -3.30
C SER A 312 12.94 -12.01 -2.67
N ILE A 313 12.41 -10.81 -2.92
CA ILE A 313 12.85 -9.60 -2.23
C ILE A 313 12.43 -9.73 -0.77
N SER A 314 13.37 -9.51 0.14
CA SER A 314 13.14 -9.45 1.59
C SER A 314 13.78 -8.17 2.13
N ILE A 315 12.97 -7.32 2.74
CA ILE A 315 13.38 -6.06 3.36
C ILE A 315 13.12 -6.20 4.85
N ASP A 316 14.18 -6.28 5.62
CA ASP A 316 14.10 -6.47 7.07
C ASP A 316 13.29 -5.36 7.74
N GLY A 317 12.30 -5.73 8.56
CA GLY A 317 11.41 -4.81 9.24
C GLY A 317 10.54 -3.97 8.28
N LEU A 318 10.05 -4.55 7.16
CA LEU A 318 9.26 -3.85 6.15
C LEU A 318 7.94 -3.30 6.72
N TRP A 319 7.76 -1.98 6.62
CA TRP A 319 6.55 -1.28 7.04
C TRP A 319 5.70 -0.82 5.87
N ALA A 320 5.72 0.43 5.51
CA ALA A 320 4.84 1.00 4.52
C ALA A 320 5.20 0.67 3.08
N LEU A 321 4.16 0.64 2.24
CA LEU A 321 4.25 0.55 0.79
C LEU A 321 3.37 1.65 0.16
N GLN A 322 3.94 2.52 -0.69
CA GLN A 322 3.16 3.51 -1.44
C GLN A 322 3.77 3.81 -2.81
N PHE A 323 2.93 3.99 -3.82
CA PHE A 323 3.39 4.44 -5.12
C PHE A 323 3.56 5.95 -5.19
N GLY A 324 4.58 6.41 -5.93
CA GLY A 324 4.78 7.81 -6.24
C GLY A 324 3.57 8.43 -6.95
N LYS A 325 3.49 9.77 -6.96
CA LYS A 325 2.38 10.53 -7.56
C LYS A 325 2.86 11.50 -8.64
N ALA A 326 4.05 11.22 -9.24
CA ALA A 326 4.71 12.03 -10.26
C ALA A 326 5.05 13.47 -9.81
N GLY A 327 5.12 13.72 -8.50
CA GLY A 327 5.57 14.97 -7.88
C GLY A 327 6.95 14.82 -7.22
N ASN A 328 7.21 15.59 -6.17
CA ASN A 328 8.41 15.45 -5.33
C ASN A 328 8.49 14.09 -4.61
N ASN A 329 7.39 13.36 -4.57
CA ASN A 329 7.29 11.99 -4.09
C ASN A 329 7.75 10.93 -5.12
N GLY A 330 8.20 11.33 -6.31
CA GLY A 330 8.78 10.43 -7.32
C GLY A 330 7.79 9.87 -8.35
N PRO A 331 8.29 9.06 -9.30
CA PRO A 331 7.50 8.53 -10.41
C PRO A 331 6.33 7.66 -9.97
N ALA A 332 5.19 7.75 -10.69
CA ALA A 332 3.97 7.01 -10.36
C ALA A 332 4.11 5.47 -10.50
N GLY A 333 5.09 5.00 -11.28
CA GLY A 333 5.38 3.57 -11.44
C GLY A 333 6.40 3.02 -10.44
N THR A 334 6.88 3.84 -9.51
CA THR A 334 7.85 3.44 -8.49
C THR A 334 7.15 3.19 -7.16
N LEU A 335 7.35 2.02 -6.59
CA LEU A 335 6.91 1.68 -5.24
C LEU A 335 7.95 2.18 -4.24
N PHE A 336 7.52 2.95 -3.25
CA PHE A 336 8.35 3.40 -2.14
C PHE A 336 8.00 2.60 -0.90
N PHE A 337 8.99 2.39 -0.04
CA PHE A 337 8.82 1.65 1.20
C PHE A 337 9.58 2.31 2.36
N THR A 338 9.15 2.00 3.56
CA THR A 338 9.83 2.26 4.82
C THR A 338 10.11 0.96 5.53
N ALA A 339 11.12 0.93 6.37
CA ALA A 339 11.47 -0.25 7.17
C ALA A 339 12.20 0.12 8.46
N GLY A 340 12.10 -0.75 9.46
CA GLY A 340 12.81 -0.74 10.72
C GLY A 340 13.75 -1.94 10.85
N PRO A 341 14.90 -1.97 10.14
CA PRO A 341 15.81 -3.11 10.18
C PRO A 341 16.49 -3.27 11.55
N ASP A 342 17.12 -4.45 11.75
CA ASP A 342 17.83 -4.82 12.97
C ASP A 342 16.97 -4.70 14.24
N GLU A 343 15.82 -5.40 14.24
CA GLU A 343 14.85 -5.36 15.36
C GLU A 343 14.42 -3.92 15.68
N GLU A 344 14.09 -3.15 14.64
CA GLU A 344 13.56 -1.78 14.69
C GLU A 344 14.53 -0.72 15.27
N THR A 345 15.79 -1.08 15.47
CA THR A 345 16.81 -0.17 16.02
C THR A 345 17.35 0.82 14.98
N HIS A 346 17.07 0.56 13.69
CA HIS A 346 17.50 1.39 12.56
C HIS A 346 16.33 1.75 11.64
N GLY A 347 16.60 2.61 10.64
CA GLY A 347 15.58 3.03 9.69
C GLY A 347 16.06 2.99 8.24
N LEU A 348 15.12 2.65 7.35
CA LEU A 348 15.35 2.63 5.91
C LEU A 348 14.15 3.19 5.16
N PHE A 349 14.41 4.14 4.27
CA PHE A 349 13.49 4.58 3.21
C PHE A 349 14.08 4.23 1.87
N GLY A 350 13.31 3.58 1.01
CA GLY A 350 13.79 3.13 -0.28
C GLY A 350 12.72 3.06 -1.36
N SER A 351 13.12 2.59 -2.53
CA SER A 351 12.23 2.42 -3.69
C SER A 351 12.43 1.06 -4.36
N ILE A 352 11.36 0.60 -5.04
CA ILE A 352 11.32 -0.62 -5.82
C ILE A 352 10.79 -0.29 -7.20
N THR A 353 11.52 -0.69 -8.24
CA THR A 353 11.14 -0.49 -9.64
C THR A 353 11.16 -1.80 -10.41
N PRO A 354 10.27 -1.99 -11.42
CA PRO A 354 10.38 -3.11 -12.35
C PRO A 354 11.74 -3.11 -13.06
N GLY A 355 12.33 -4.31 -13.24
CA GLY A 355 13.62 -4.55 -13.92
C GLY A 355 13.50 -4.76 -15.40
#